data_4c5146878e90ae1f5242ff5871a3790c
#
_entry.id   4c5146878e90ae1f5242ff5871a3790c
#
_cell.length_a   1.000
_cell.length_b   1.000
_cell.length_c   1.000
_cell.angle_alpha   90.00
_cell.angle_beta   90.00
_cell.angle_gamma   90.00
#
_symmetry.space_group_name_H-M   'P 1'
#
loop_
_entity.id
_entity.type
_entity.pdbx_description
1 polymer ?
#
loop_
_entity_poly.entity_id
_entity_poly.type
_entity_poly.pdbx_seq_one_letter_code
_entity_poly.pdbx_strand_id
1 'polypeptide(L)'
;MTCWPRGIAVAAILGFGPISLMNVAAHAEPGVFDDRILFGQSAAFEGPAAALGLGMREGILASFNEANAAGGVNGRRLELVSYDDGYEPEKAIVNTKRLINENGVFALVGEVGTPTSNAAQPIATEAGVPFIGPFTGAAFLRNPSLGNVINIRGSYDQETEAWIEHLTTDLGVSRIAILYQDDTFGRAGLSGVSKAMEKRGMKLVAEGTFERNTTAVKTALLTIRKAGPEAVVMVGPYKPCAEFIKLARRLKLDAIFVNISFVGANALAKELGEDGKGVVVTQVVPFPGDMSIPLVAKYQKALKAANADAQIGFVSLEGYIVGRLVIEALRKVKGPVTRAGLLSTIKEVGTFDLGGITLSYGPNDNQGMDQVFLTVIRADGSFKPVDRLER
;
A
#
# COMPACT_ATOMS: atom_id res chain seq x y z
N MET A 1 32.68 67.16 -72.71
CA MET A 1 31.30 67.23 -72.30
C MET A 1 30.95 65.86 -71.70
N THR A 2 31.14 65.70 -70.40
CA THR A 2 30.96 64.40 -69.76
C THR A 2 30.17 64.63 -68.49
N CYS A 3 28.95 64.16 -68.48
CA CYS A 3 28.07 64.13 -67.30
C CYS A 3 28.35 62.89 -66.49
N TRP A 4 28.49 63.08 -65.18
CA TRP A 4 28.61 62.03 -64.24
C TRP A 4 27.35 61.98 -63.36
N PRO A 5 26.70 60.81 -63.10
CA PRO A 5 25.60 60.75 -62.21
C PRO A 5 26.04 60.42 -60.78
N ARG A 6 25.40 61.12 -59.83
CA ARG A 6 25.56 60.96 -58.37
C ARG A 6 24.91 59.65 -57.91
N GLY A 7 25.68 58.81 -57.24
CA GLY A 7 25.14 57.65 -56.55
C GLY A 7 24.50 58.01 -55.19
N ILE A 8 23.30 57.51 -54.97
CA ILE A 8 22.55 57.59 -53.71
C ILE A 8 22.93 56.38 -52.84
N ALA A 9 23.55 56.62 -51.70
CA ALA A 9 23.84 55.60 -50.69
C ALA A 9 22.56 55.40 -49.84
N VAL A 10 21.97 54.20 -49.90
CA VAL A 10 20.90 53.79 -49.00
C VAL A 10 21.52 53.17 -47.77
N ALA A 11 21.42 53.82 -46.61
CA ALA A 11 21.79 53.26 -45.33
C ALA A 11 20.65 52.33 -44.78
N ALA A 12 20.90 51.04 -44.76
CA ALA A 12 20.04 50.09 -44.12
C ALA A 12 20.21 50.14 -42.62
N ILE A 13 19.23 50.66 -41.89
CA ILE A 13 19.16 50.63 -40.42
C ILE A 13 18.61 49.25 -40.03
N LEU A 14 19.48 48.37 -39.54
CA LEU A 14 19.11 47.13 -38.87
C LEU A 14 18.55 47.46 -37.48
N GLY A 15 17.25 47.51 -37.36
CA GLY A 15 16.56 47.66 -36.09
C GLY A 15 16.69 46.38 -35.25
N PHE A 16 17.57 46.37 -34.25
CA PHE A 16 17.53 45.37 -33.16
C PHE A 16 16.34 45.69 -32.27
N GLY A 17 15.23 44.98 -32.47
CA GLY A 17 14.12 44.97 -31.52
C GLY A 17 14.55 44.25 -30.22
N PRO A 18 14.14 44.70 -29.03
CA PRO A 18 14.44 44.02 -27.80
C PRO A 18 13.72 42.68 -27.78
N ILE A 19 14.51 41.61 -27.72
CA ILE A 19 14.01 40.25 -27.42
C ILE A 19 13.50 40.29 -25.98
N SER A 20 12.18 40.45 -25.79
CA SER A 20 11.53 40.28 -24.49
C SER A 20 11.69 38.77 -24.11
N LEU A 21 12.65 38.48 -23.25
CA LEU A 21 12.68 37.22 -22.52
C LEU A 21 11.38 37.15 -21.71
N MET A 22 10.38 36.44 -22.25
CA MET A 22 9.25 35.99 -21.45
C MET A 22 9.81 35.14 -20.33
N ASN A 23 9.91 35.70 -19.14
CA ASN A 23 10.06 34.92 -17.91
C ASN A 23 8.79 34.05 -17.81
N VAL A 24 8.86 32.81 -18.29
CA VAL A 24 7.90 31.78 -17.93
C VAL A 24 8.09 31.58 -16.44
N ALA A 25 7.25 32.22 -15.64
CA ALA A 25 7.18 31.93 -14.23
C ALA A 25 6.99 30.40 -14.12
N ALA A 26 8.01 29.71 -13.67
CA ALA A 26 7.92 28.29 -13.36
C ALA A 26 6.79 28.20 -12.32
N HIS A 27 5.62 27.67 -12.72
CA HIS A 27 4.57 27.37 -11.75
C HIS A 27 5.19 26.44 -10.72
N ALA A 28 5.19 26.88 -9.46
CA ALA A 28 5.66 26.07 -8.36
C ALA A 28 4.85 24.76 -8.35
N GLU A 29 5.56 23.62 -8.28
CA GLU A 29 4.91 22.30 -8.23
C GLU A 29 4.01 22.23 -6.99
N PRO A 30 2.73 21.86 -7.13
CA PRO A 30 1.84 21.76 -5.97
C PRO A 30 2.44 20.86 -4.88
N GLY A 31 2.38 21.35 -3.62
CA GLY A 31 2.90 20.64 -2.46
C GLY A 31 4.42 20.69 -2.29
N VAL A 32 5.15 21.39 -3.17
CA VAL A 32 6.60 21.62 -3.02
C VAL A 32 6.83 23.07 -2.64
N PHE A 33 7.35 23.29 -1.43
CA PHE A 33 7.71 24.60 -0.88
C PHE A 33 9.22 24.69 -0.70
N ASP A 34 9.72 25.88 -0.36
CA ASP A 34 11.17 26.08 -0.15
C ASP A 34 11.68 25.29 1.04
N ASP A 35 10.86 25.12 2.09
CA ASP A 35 11.20 24.51 3.37
C ASP A 35 10.59 23.12 3.59
N ARG A 36 9.62 22.72 2.77
CA ARG A 36 8.91 21.45 2.95
C ARG A 36 8.31 20.87 1.67
N ILE A 37 7.95 19.57 1.73
CA ILE A 37 7.14 18.86 0.73
C ILE A 37 5.94 18.27 1.47
N LEU A 38 4.72 18.55 0.96
CA LEU A 38 3.46 18.16 1.58
C LEU A 38 2.87 16.92 0.91
N PHE A 39 2.63 15.87 1.69
CA PHE A 39 1.98 14.64 1.27
C PHE A 39 0.58 14.54 1.84
N GLY A 40 -0.28 13.76 1.19
CA GLY A 40 -1.64 13.49 1.62
C GLY A 40 -1.89 12.01 1.88
N GLN A 41 -2.82 11.72 2.79
CA GLN A 41 -3.31 10.37 3.06
C GLN A 41 -4.80 10.40 3.39
N SER A 42 -5.60 9.53 2.73
CA SER A 42 -6.94 9.15 3.17
C SER A 42 -6.91 7.70 3.64
N ALA A 43 -7.30 7.46 4.88
CA ALA A 43 -7.28 6.12 5.46
C ALA A 43 -8.26 6.03 6.63
N ALA A 44 -8.61 4.81 7.06
CA ALA A 44 -9.42 4.60 8.23
C ALA A 44 -8.63 4.86 9.52
N PHE A 45 -8.96 5.92 10.23
CA PHE A 45 -8.39 6.22 11.57
C PHE A 45 -9.39 5.97 12.68
N GLU A 46 -10.66 5.80 12.33
CA GLU A 46 -11.76 5.45 13.22
C GLU A 46 -12.51 4.20 12.71
N GLY A 47 -13.38 3.64 13.55
CA GLY A 47 -14.23 2.50 13.18
C GLY A 47 -13.53 1.14 13.18
N PRO A 48 -14.16 0.13 12.55
CA PRO A 48 -13.72 -1.27 12.63
C PRO A 48 -12.37 -1.57 11.99
N ALA A 49 -11.91 -0.75 11.03
CA ALA A 49 -10.65 -0.93 10.31
C ALA A 49 -9.54 0.03 10.79
N ALA A 50 -9.76 0.80 11.85
CA ALA A 50 -8.87 1.89 12.29
C ALA A 50 -7.41 1.47 12.51
N ALA A 51 -7.15 0.25 13.00
CA ALA A 51 -5.79 -0.21 13.24
C ALA A 51 -4.93 -0.25 11.96
N LEU A 52 -5.56 -0.41 10.78
CA LEU A 52 -4.85 -0.44 9.50
C LEU A 52 -4.38 0.96 9.09
N GLY A 53 -5.26 1.95 9.13
CA GLY A 53 -4.93 3.34 8.81
C GLY A 53 -3.93 3.93 9.81
N LEU A 54 -4.16 3.71 11.11
CA LEU A 54 -3.26 4.16 12.17
C LEU A 54 -1.85 3.57 12.00
N GLY A 55 -1.75 2.25 11.76
CA GLY A 55 -0.46 1.60 11.56
C GLY A 55 0.28 2.15 10.32
N MET A 56 -0.40 2.28 9.18
CA MET A 56 0.21 2.87 7.98
C MET A 56 0.72 4.29 8.23
N ARG A 57 -0.10 5.15 8.85
CA ARG A 57 0.29 6.52 9.18
C ARG A 57 1.47 6.57 10.14
N GLU A 58 1.47 5.77 11.19
CA GLU A 58 2.58 5.70 12.15
C GLU A 58 3.90 5.32 11.46
N GLY A 59 3.88 4.33 10.57
CA GLY A 59 5.06 3.92 9.82
C GLY A 59 5.58 5.03 8.89
N ILE A 60 4.70 5.65 8.11
CA ILE A 60 5.06 6.78 7.22
C ILE A 60 5.66 7.93 8.04
N LEU A 61 4.99 8.34 9.12
CA LEU A 61 5.46 9.42 9.98
C LEU A 61 6.79 9.08 10.66
N ALA A 62 7.01 7.84 11.08
CA ALA A 62 8.29 7.42 11.64
C ALA A 62 9.44 7.64 10.65
N SER A 63 9.26 7.28 9.36
CA SER A 63 10.26 7.50 8.31
C SER A 63 10.47 8.98 7.99
N PHE A 64 9.39 9.76 7.92
CA PHE A 64 9.47 11.20 7.66
C PHE A 64 10.13 11.94 8.82
N ASN A 65 9.79 11.62 10.07
CA ASN A 65 10.41 12.22 11.26
C ASN A 65 11.90 11.88 11.36
N GLU A 66 12.31 10.64 11.03
CA GLU A 66 13.72 10.25 10.92
C GLU A 66 14.47 11.12 9.90
N ALA A 67 13.90 11.29 8.70
CA ALA A 67 14.50 12.12 7.66
C ALA A 67 14.54 13.60 8.08
N ASN A 68 13.47 14.12 8.67
CA ASN A 68 13.37 15.50 9.14
C ASN A 68 14.39 15.81 10.25
N ALA A 69 14.61 14.87 11.17
CA ALA A 69 15.63 15.00 12.21
C ALA A 69 17.05 15.04 11.64
N ALA A 70 17.26 14.45 10.45
CA ALA A 70 18.53 14.47 9.73
C ALA A 70 18.67 15.68 8.75
N GLY A 71 17.79 16.69 8.84
CA GLY A 71 17.80 17.88 7.98
C GLY A 71 16.89 17.82 6.77
N GLY A 72 15.98 16.83 6.73
CA GLY A 72 15.01 16.64 5.65
C GLY A 72 15.59 16.00 4.39
N VAL A 73 14.92 16.21 3.26
CA VAL A 73 15.36 15.77 1.94
C VAL A 73 15.71 17.00 1.11
N ASN A 74 16.99 17.13 0.74
CA ASN A 74 17.51 18.30 0.03
C ASN A 74 17.12 19.63 0.72
N GLY A 75 17.20 19.66 2.07
CA GLY A 75 16.88 20.82 2.90
C GLY A 75 15.37 21.04 3.14
N ARG A 76 14.48 20.18 2.64
CA ARG A 76 13.04 20.28 2.81
C ARG A 76 12.52 19.24 3.80
N ARG A 77 11.65 19.66 4.70
CA ARG A 77 10.93 18.75 5.60
C ARG A 77 9.84 17.99 4.83
N LEU A 78 9.52 16.80 5.28
CA LEU A 78 8.41 16.01 4.76
C LEU A 78 7.24 16.12 5.75
N GLU A 79 6.08 16.52 5.26
CA GLU A 79 4.86 16.70 6.06
C GLU A 79 3.74 15.85 5.49
N LEU A 80 2.88 15.30 6.37
CA LEU A 80 1.76 14.44 6.00
C LEU A 80 0.45 15.04 6.55
N VAL A 81 -0.49 15.35 5.66
CA VAL A 81 -1.88 15.66 6.00
C VAL A 81 -2.71 14.40 5.82
N SER A 82 -3.41 13.99 6.88
CA SER A 82 -4.21 12.77 6.87
C SER A 82 -5.67 13.07 7.22
N TYR A 83 -6.60 12.47 6.49
CA TYR A 83 -8.04 12.54 6.73
C TYR A 83 -8.63 11.15 6.94
N ASP A 84 -9.53 11.02 7.93
CA ASP A 84 -10.26 9.79 8.19
C ASP A 84 -11.32 9.56 7.10
N ASP A 85 -11.30 8.37 6.50
CA ASP A 85 -12.36 7.91 5.61
C ASP A 85 -13.24 6.81 6.23
N GLY A 86 -12.89 6.32 7.44
CA GLY A 86 -13.62 5.25 8.12
C GLY A 86 -13.75 3.98 7.28
N TYR A 87 -12.86 3.79 6.30
CA TYR A 87 -12.91 2.69 5.32
C TYR A 87 -14.15 2.75 4.40
N GLU A 88 -14.62 4.00 4.07
CA GLU A 88 -15.79 4.23 3.20
C GLU A 88 -15.36 4.94 1.90
N PRO A 89 -15.66 4.36 0.71
CA PRO A 89 -15.27 4.91 -0.58
C PRO A 89 -15.74 6.34 -0.83
N GLU A 90 -16.94 6.69 -0.40
CA GLU A 90 -17.52 8.02 -0.57
C GLU A 90 -16.72 9.07 0.20
N LYS A 91 -16.27 8.75 1.41
CA LYS A 91 -15.40 9.61 2.21
C LYS A 91 -14.00 9.70 1.59
N ALA A 92 -13.47 8.58 1.08
CA ALA A 92 -12.18 8.58 0.39
C ALA A 92 -12.19 9.50 -0.84
N ILE A 93 -13.30 9.54 -1.62
CA ILE A 93 -13.49 10.50 -2.72
C ILE A 93 -13.39 11.95 -2.23
N VAL A 94 -14.12 12.29 -1.17
CA VAL A 94 -14.15 13.64 -0.61
C VAL A 94 -12.77 14.04 -0.11
N ASN A 95 -12.12 13.15 0.66
CA ASN A 95 -10.79 13.39 1.21
C ASN A 95 -9.74 13.55 0.10
N THR A 96 -9.77 12.71 -0.92
CA THR A 96 -8.84 12.77 -2.06
C THR A 96 -8.96 14.10 -2.79
N LYS A 97 -10.18 14.53 -3.10
CA LYS A 97 -10.43 15.84 -3.72
C LYS A 97 -9.94 16.98 -2.84
N ARG A 98 -10.17 16.91 -1.53
CA ARG A 98 -9.71 17.91 -0.56
C ARG A 98 -8.19 17.98 -0.50
N LEU A 99 -7.51 16.84 -0.40
CA LEU A 99 -6.05 16.74 -0.39
C LEU A 99 -5.43 17.36 -1.65
N ILE A 100 -6.01 17.08 -2.81
CA ILE A 100 -5.50 17.56 -4.09
C ILE A 100 -5.82 19.03 -4.31
N ASN A 101 -7.09 19.45 -4.13
CA ASN A 101 -7.56 20.76 -4.58
C ASN A 101 -7.43 21.86 -3.51
N GLU A 102 -7.57 21.51 -2.21
CA GLU A 102 -7.52 22.49 -1.12
C GLU A 102 -6.14 22.49 -0.44
N ASN A 103 -5.60 21.30 -0.10
CA ASN A 103 -4.27 21.21 0.51
C ASN A 103 -3.14 21.33 -0.51
N GLY A 104 -3.40 21.01 -1.79
CA GLY A 104 -2.40 21.06 -2.84
C GLY A 104 -1.25 20.09 -2.59
N VAL A 105 -1.52 18.86 -2.15
CA VAL A 105 -0.47 17.89 -1.81
C VAL A 105 0.34 17.49 -3.04
N PHE A 106 1.63 17.21 -2.81
CA PHE A 106 2.56 16.76 -3.84
C PHE A 106 2.24 15.34 -4.33
N ALA A 107 1.97 14.43 -3.41
CA ALA A 107 1.60 13.05 -3.68
C ALA A 107 0.66 12.51 -2.60
N LEU A 108 -0.13 11.49 -2.96
CA LEU A 108 -0.89 10.67 -2.02
C LEU A 108 -0.05 9.46 -1.64
N VAL A 109 0.02 9.13 -0.34
CA VAL A 109 0.89 8.07 0.18
C VAL A 109 0.17 7.21 1.21
N GLY A 110 0.22 5.89 1.05
CA GLY A 110 -0.29 4.94 2.03
C GLY A 110 -1.80 4.96 2.22
N GLU A 111 -2.54 5.18 1.14
CA GLU A 111 -4.01 5.02 1.14
C GLU A 111 -4.37 3.59 1.58
N VAL A 112 -5.45 3.41 2.37
CA VAL A 112 -5.78 2.12 2.96
C VAL A 112 -7.07 1.54 2.39
N GLY A 113 -6.93 0.37 1.78
CA GLY A 113 -8.07 -0.44 1.36
C GLY A 113 -8.32 -0.51 -0.13
N THR A 114 -8.88 -1.63 -0.58
CA THR A 114 -9.23 -1.84 -1.99
C THR A 114 -10.41 -0.98 -2.43
N PRO A 115 -11.56 -0.93 -1.70
CA PRO A 115 -12.70 -0.13 -2.10
C PRO A 115 -12.39 1.38 -2.09
N THR A 116 -11.68 1.86 -1.09
CA THR A 116 -11.26 3.26 -0.95
C THR A 116 -10.24 3.65 -2.01
N SER A 117 -9.22 2.80 -2.28
CA SER A 117 -8.25 3.04 -3.36
C SER A 117 -8.91 2.98 -4.75
N ASN A 118 -9.90 2.08 -4.96
CA ASN A 118 -10.64 2.04 -6.23
C ASN A 118 -11.42 3.33 -6.50
N ALA A 119 -11.86 4.01 -5.45
CA ALA A 119 -12.57 5.28 -5.53
C ALA A 119 -11.60 6.49 -5.66
N ALA A 120 -10.47 6.47 -4.97
CA ALA A 120 -9.51 7.56 -4.89
C ALA A 120 -8.55 7.63 -6.09
N GLN A 121 -8.07 6.47 -6.57
CA GLN A 121 -7.02 6.38 -7.59
C GLN A 121 -7.41 7.07 -8.93
N PRO A 122 -8.65 6.92 -9.48
CA PRO A 122 -9.01 7.62 -10.72
C PRO A 122 -8.90 9.15 -10.58
N ILE A 123 -9.27 9.71 -9.43
CA ILE A 123 -9.19 11.15 -9.12
C ILE A 123 -7.72 11.60 -9.10
N ALA A 124 -6.85 10.81 -8.46
CA ALA A 124 -5.41 11.09 -8.41
C ALA A 124 -4.79 11.00 -9.82
N THR A 125 -5.21 10.03 -10.64
CA THR A 125 -4.71 9.86 -12.01
C THR A 125 -5.13 11.01 -12.92
N GLU A 126 -6.39 11.42 -12.86
CA GLU A 126 -6.90 12.56 -13.62
C GLU A 126 -6.16 13.87 -13.27
N ALA A 127 -5.84 14.05 -11.98
CA ALA A 127 -5.10 15.20 -11.49
C ALA A 127 -3.57 15.10 -11.66
N GLY A 128 -3.03 14.00 -12.21
CA GLY A 128 -1.60 13.76 -12.34
C GLY A 128 -0.85 13.66 -11.01
N VAL A 129 -1.55 13.31 -9.92
CA VAL A 129 -0.97 13.18 -8.58
C VAL A 129 -0.42 11.78 -8.36
N PRO A 130 0.85 11.61 -7.95
CA PRO A 130 1.39 10.29 -7.61
C PRO A 130 0.58 9.62 -6.49
N PHE A 131 0.31 8.32 -6.66
CA PHE A 131 -0.44 7.47 -5.74
C PHE A 131 0.49 6.33 -5.28
N ILE A 132 1.15 6.53 -4.14
CA ILE A 132 2.32 5.73 -3.74
C ILE A 132 2.01 4.85 -2.53
N GLY A 133 2.28 3.57 -2.65
CA GLY A 133 2.21 2.60 -1.57
C GLY A 133 0.80 2.39 -1.01
N PRO A 134 -0.25 2.25 -1.84
CA PRO A 134 -1.57 1.94 -1.30
C PRO A 134 -1.55 0.60 -0.58
N PHE A 135 -2.14 0.56 0.62
CA PHE A 135 -2.24 -0.64 1.45
C PHE A 135 -3.33 -1.56 0.90
N THR A 136 -3.06 -2.16 -0.23
CA THR A 136 -3.90 -3.17 -0.90
C THR A 136 -3.11 -3.96 -1.93
N GLY A 137 -3.40 -5.27 -2.06
CA GLY A 137 -2.83 -6.16 -3.08
C GLY A 137 -3.67 -6.29 -4.35
N ALA A 138 -4.70 -5.45 -4.54
CA ALA A 138 -5.65 -5.60 -5.64
C ALA A 138 -5.01 -5.38 -7.03
N ALA A 139 -5.32 -6.28 -7.96
CA ALA A 139 -4.71 -6.34 -9.29
C ALA A 139 -4.93 -5.07 -10.14
N PHE A 140 -6.05 -4.33 -9.95
CA PHE A 140 -6.32 -3.13 -10.74
C PHE A 140 -5.26 -2.03 -10.59
N LEU A 141 -4.60 -1.94 -9.42
CA LEU A 141 -3.50 -1.00 -9.17
C LEU A 141 -2.17 -1.43 -9.79
N ARG A 142 -2.07 -2.67 -10.27
CA ARG A 142 -0.88 -3.24 -10.93
C ARG A 142 -0.96 -3.16 -12.45
N ASN A 143 -1.88 -2.34 -12.96
CA ASN A 143 -1.97 -2.04 -14.38
C ASN A 143 -0.85 -1.06 -14.78
N PRO A 144 0.07 -1.45 -15.67
CA PRO A 144 1.20 -0.59 -16.08
C PRO A 144 0.78 0.73 -16.73
N SER A 145 -0.45 0.81 -17.27
CA SER A 145 -0.99 2.05 -17.86
C SER A 145 -1.24 3.15 -16.81
N LEU A 146 -1.32 2.77 -15.51
CA LEU A 146 -1.46 3.70 -14.40
C LEU A 146 -0.08 4.28 -14.04
N GLY A 147 0.41 5.21 -14.86
CA GLY A 147 1.75 5.77 -14.77
C GLY A 147 2.07 6.51 -13.46
N ASN A 148 1.04 6.92 -12.71
CA ASN A 148 1.14 7.62 -11.43
C ASN A 148 1.02 6.69 -10.20
N VAL A 149 0.76 5.40 -10.38
CA VAL A 149 0.60 4.44 -9.28
C VAL A 149 1.89 3.67 -9.06
N ILE A 150 2.36 3.65 -7.81
CA ILE A 150 3.55 2.92 -7.35
C ILE A 150 3.15 2.05 -6.17
N ASN A 151 3.20 0.73 -6.36
CA ASN A 151 2.89 -0.23 -5.31
C ASN A 151 4.17 -0.69 -4.61
N ILE A 152 4.09 -1.02 -3.31
CA ILE A 152 5.20 -1.58 -2.54
C ILE A 152 5.07 -3.11 -2.50
N ARG A 153 3.94 -3.61 -2.10
CA ARG A 153 3.65 -4.99 -1.71
C ARG A 153 3.29 -5.91 -2.87
N GLY A 154 3.45 -7.21 -2.67
CA GLY A 154 2.93 -8.25 -3.53
C GLY A 154 1.41 -8.17 -3.71
N SER A 155 0.92 -8.78 -4.78
CA SER A 155 -0.50 -8.79 -5.12
C SER A 155 -1.30 -9.81 -4.30
N TYR A 156 -2.61 -9.65 -4.24
CA TYR A 156 -3.52 -10.65 -3.67
C TYR A 156 -3.48 -11.97 -4.46
N ASP A 157 -3.23 -11.91 -5.76
CA ASP A 157 -3.06 -13.13 -6.57
C ASP A 157 -1.83 -13.94 -6.10
N GLN A 158 -0.74 -13.27 -5.70
CA GLN A 158 0.46 -13.94 -5.15
C GLN A 158 0.19 -14.49 -3.74
N GLU A 159 -0.49 -13.73 -2.87
CA GLU A 159 -0.84 -14.22 -1.53
C GLU A 159 -1.77 -15.44 -1.58
N THR A 160 -2.81 -15.39 -2.41
CA THR A 160 -3.79 -16.48 -2.54
C THR A 160 -3.19 -17.71 -3.22
N GLU A 161 -2.27 -17.52 -4.17
CA GLU A 161 -1.49 -18.64 -4.74
C GLU A 161 -0.68 -19.34 -3.65
N ALA A 162 0.05 -18.57 -2.82
CA ALA A 162 0.81 -19.14 -1.69
C ALA A 162 -0.10 -19.90 -0.70
N TRP A 163 -1.31 -19.40 -0.40
CA TRP A 163 -2.25 -20.11 0.46
C TRP A 163 -2.59 -21.49 -0.07
N ILE A 164 -3.04 -21.54 -1.35
CA ILE A 164 -3.50 -22.78 -1.95
C ILE A 164 -2.33 -23.74 -2.15
N GLU A 165 -1.14 -23.24 -2.51
CA GLU A 165 0.07 -24.04 -2.60
C GLU A 165 0.39 -24.70 -1.25
N HIS A 166 0.54 -23.95 -0.19
CA HIS A 166 0.90 -24.50 1.13
C HIS A 166 -0.19 -25.40 1.73
N LEU A 167 -1.47 -25.04 1.58
CA LEU A 167 -2.56 -25.88 2.05
C LEU A 167 -2.58 -27.23 1.33
N THR A 168 -2.32 -27.26 0.04
CA THR A 168 -2.38 -28.50 -0.76
C THR A 168 -1.09 -29.31 -0.67
N THR A 169 0.08 -28.67 -0.78
CA THR A 169 1.37 -29.38 -0.83
C THR A 169 1.89 -29.77 0.54
N ASP A 170 1.76 -28.87 1.53
CA ASP A 170 2.29 -29.13 2.87
C ASP A 170 1.35 -30.01 3.70
N LEU A 171 0.04 -29.77 3.58
CA LEU A 171 -0.98 -30.36 4.47
C LEU A 171 -1.92 -31.35 3.78
N GLY A 172 -1.88 -31.44 2.43
CA GLY A 172 -2.77 -32.30 1.66
C GLY A 172 -4.25 -31.91 1.74
N VAL A 173 -4.54 -30.62 2.02
CA VAL A 173 -5.91 -30.10 2.14
C VAL A 173 -6.57 -30.11 0.75
N SER A 174 -7.79 -30.64 0.69
CA SER A 174 -8.59 -30.74 -0.54
C SER A 174 -9.91 -29.98 -0.47
N ARG A 175 -10.40 -29.69 0.73
CA ARG A 175 -11.71 -29.06 0.97
C ARG A 175 -11.52 -27.66 1.55
N ILE A 176 -11.48 -26.65 0.68
CA ILE A 176 -11.23 -25.26 1.04
C ILE A 176 -12.51 -24.44 0.87
N ALA A 177 -12.88 -23.66 1.87
CA ALA A 177 -13.92 -22.66 1.81
C ALA A 177 -13.33 -21.26 1.92
N ILE A 178 -14.09 -20.23 1.52
CA ILE A 178 -13.68 -18.83 1.64
C ILE A 178 -14.71 -18.01 2.41
N LEU A 179 -14.21 -17.15 3.31
CA LEU A 179 -14.95 -16.03 3.88
C LEU A 179 -14.40 -14.73 3.27
N TYR A 180 -15.27 -13.87 2.72
CA TYR A 180 -14.81 -12.62 2.15
C TYR A 180 -15.77 -11.44 2.37
N GLN A 181 -15.20 -10.22 2.43
CA GLN A 181 -15.98 -8.98 2.48
C GLN A 181 -16.75 -8.80 1.17
N ASP A 182 -18.05 -8.49 1.23
CA ASP A 182 -18.90 -8.39 0.03
C ASP A 182 -18.74 -7.04 -0.70
N ASP A 183 -17.54 -6.81 -1.22
CA ASP A 183 -17.20 -5.65 -2.05
C ASP A 183 -15.99 -5.94 -2.97
N THR A 184 -15.39 -4.90 -3.53
CA THR A 184 -14.22 -5.02 -4.45
C THR A 184 -13.02 -5.68 -3.79
N PHE A 185 -12.84 -5.54 -2.47
CA PHE A 185 -11.76 -6.21 -1.74
C PHE A 185 -11.96 -7.72 -1.68
N GLY A 186 -13.12 -8.15 -1.20
CA GLY A 186 -13.39 -9.57 -1.11
C GLY A 186 -13.42 -10.25 -2.48
N ARG A 187 -13.96 -9.59 -3.50
CA ARG A 187 -13.97 -10.12 -4.87
C ARG A 187 -12.57 -10.23 -5.48
N ALA A 188 -11.65 -9.31 -5.14
CA ALA A 188 -10.25 -9.44 -5.56
C ALA A 188 -9.59 -10.68 -4.95
N GLY A 189 -9.80 -10.94 -3.65
CA GLY A 189 -9.30 -12.15 -3.01
C GLY A 189 -9.96 -13.43 -3.54
N LEU A 190 -11.30 -13.45 -3.72
CA LEU A 190 -12.01 -14.57 -4.33
C LEU A 190 -11.47 -14.90 -5.72
N SER A 191 -11.22 -13.88 -6.56
CA SER A 191 -10.63 -14.08 -7.88
C SER A 191 -9.27 -14.76 -7.80
N GLY A 192 -8.39 -14.31 -6.90
CA GLY A 192 -7.08 -14.91 -6.72
C GLY A 192 -7.15 -16.36 -6.22
N VAL A 193 -8.00 -16.65 -5.22
CA VAL A 193 -8.23 -18.00 -4.73
C VAL A 193 -8.76 -18.93 -5.83
N SER A 194 -9.74 -18.45 -6.63
CA SER A 194 -10.31 -19.22 -7.73
C SER A 194 -9.25 -19.59 -8.76
N LYS A 195 -8.42 -18.62 -9.18
CA LYS A 195 -7.30 -18.87 -10.10
C LYS A 195 -6.31 -19.92 -9.56
N ALA A 196 -5.94 -19.79 -8.27
CA ALA A 196 -4.99 -20.70 -7.63
C ALA A 196 -5.55 -22.14 -7.51
N MET A 197 -6.85 -22.27 -7.24
CA MET A 197 -7.53 -23.56 -7.17
C MET A 197 -7.74 -24.19 -8.56
N GLU A 198 -8.12 -23.39 -9.56
CA GLU A 198 -8.29 -23.85 -10.94
C GLU A 198 -7.01 -24.44 -11.53
N LYS A 199 -5.84 -23.86 -11.25
CA LYS A 199 -4.53 -24.42 -11.62
C LYS A 199 -4.31 -25.85 -11.10
N ARG A 200 -4.99 -26.23 -10.01
CA ARG A 200 -4.91 -27.53 -9.34
C ARG A 200 -6.13 -28.42 -9.61
N GLY A 201 -7.03 -28.00 -10.50
CA GLY A 201 -8.28 -28.71 -10.79
C GLY A 201 -9.27 -28.73 -9.61
N MET A 202 -9.14 -27.80 -8.67
CA MET A 202 -9.92 -27.71 -7.45
C MET A 202 -11.01 -26.62 -7.54
N LYS A 203 -12.01 -26.74 -6.68
CA LYS A 203 -13.07 -25.74 -6.50
C LYS A 203 -13.32 -25.51 -5.02
N LEU A 204 -13.78 -24.29 -4.67
CA LEU A 204 -14.25 -23.99 -3.32
C LEU A 204 -15.43 -24.88 -2.95
N VAL A 205 -15.42 -25.42 -1.73
CA VAL A 205 -16.55 -26.22 -1.20
C VAL A 205 -17.68 -25.37 -0.66
N ALA A 206 -17.38 -24.12 -0.26
CA ALA A 206 -18.36 -23.12 0.16
C ALA A 206 -17.79 -21.72 0.09
N GLU A 207 -18.69 -20.74 -0.07
CA GLU A 207 -18.41 -19.32 0.02
C GLU A 207 -19.31 -18.69 1.07
N GLY A 208 -18.79 -17.74 1.83
CA GLY A 208 -19.53 -16.94 2.78
C GLY A 208 -19.10 -15.49 2.73
N THR A 209 -20.04 -14.56 2.84
CA THR A 209 -19.78 -13.13 2.78
C THR A 209 -20.19 -12.42 4.05
N PHE A 210 -19.63 -11.24 4.25
CA PHE A 210 -20.05 -10.28 5.27
C PHE A 210 -19.96 -8.86 4.72
N GLU A 211 -20.78 -7.97 5.22
CA GLU A 211 -20.81 -6.56 4.82
C GLU A 211 -19.63 -5.79 5.42
N ARG A 212 -19.04 -4.86 4.63
CA ARG A 212 -17.95 -3.98 5.07
C ARG A 212 -18.33 -3.24 6.35
N ASN A 213 -17.32 -3.01 7.22
CA ASN A 213 -17.48 -2.35 8.51
C ASN A 213 -18.44 -3.02 9.49
N THR A 214 -18.82 -4.28 9.26
CA THR A 214 -19.63 -5.08 10.19
C THR A 214 -18.88 -6.33 10.65
N THR A 215 -19.42 -6.99 11.68
CA THR A 215 -19.01 -8.33 12.14
C THR A 215 -20.14 -9.36 11.92
N ALA A 216 -21.00 -9.13 10.94
CA ALA A 216 -22.18 -9.96 10.65
C ALA A 216 -21.81 -11.27 9.92
N VAL A 217 -20.98 -12.11 10.54
CA VAL A 217 -20.40 -13.33 9.93
C VAL A 217 -21.17 -14.62 10.20
N LYS A 218 -22.25 -14.59 10.98
CA LYS A 218 -22.95 -15.81 11.44
C LYS A 218 -23.55 -16.64 10.29
N THR A 219 -24.19 -15.98 9.33
CA THR A 219 -24.78 -16.66 8.16
C THR A 219 -23.69 -17.32 7.32
N ALA A 220 -22.61 -16.59 7.04
CA ALA A 220 -21.45 -17.13 6.34
C ALA A 220 -20.85 -18.36 7.06
N LEU A 221 -20.71 -18.27 8.39
CA LEU A 221 -20.21 -19.38 9.19
C LEU A 221 -21.09 -20.63 9.09
N LEU A 222 -22.40 -20.50 9.18
CA LEU A 222 -23.30 -21.64 9.07
C LEU A 222 -23.22 -22.31 7.70
N THR A 223 -23.14 -21.51 6.63
CA THR A 223 -22.96 -22.00 5.25
C THR A 223 -21.64 -22.78 5.10
N ILE A 224 -20.52 -22.15 5.53
CA ILE A 224 -19.19 -22.73 5.46
C ILE A 224 -19.12 -24.01 6.31
N ARG A 225 -19.61 -23.99 7.55
CA ARG A 225 -19.59 -25.15 8.45
C ARG A 225 -20.37 -26.33 7.89
N LYS A 226 -21.50 -26.11 7.23
CA LYS A 226 -22.30 -27.18 6.59
C LYS A 226 -21.52 -27.91 5.52
N ALA A 227 -20.61 -27.24 4.82
CA ALA A 227 -19.76 -27.84 3.79
C ALA A 227 -18.61 -28.67 4.37
N GLY A 228 -18.28 -28.54 5.65
CA GLY A 228 -17.20 -29.29 6.32
C GLY A 228 -15.82 -29.07 5.70
N PRO A 229 -15.33 -27.84 5.57
CA PRO A 229 -14.02 -27.56 5.00
C PRO A 229 -12.91 -27.98 5.95
N GLU A 230 -11.74 -28.35 5.39
CA GLU A 230 -10.48 -28.58 6.11
C GLU A 230 -9.72 -27.26 6.35
N ALA A 231 -9.93 -26.26 5.46
CA ALA A 231 -9.40 -24.93 5.61
C ALA A 231 -10.42 -23.86 5.21
N VAL A 232 -10.37 -22.71 5.88
CA VAL A 232 -11.11 -21.51 5.52
C VAL A 232 -10.11 -20.39 5.24
N VAL A 233 -10.04 -19.95 3.98
CA VAL A 233 -9.24 -18.79 3.59
C VAL A 233 -10.09 -17.51 3.75
N MET A 234 -9.51 -16.43 4.25
CA MET A 234 -10.26 -15.29 4.75
C MET A 234 -9.76 -13.98 4.16
N VAL A 235 -10.65 -13.25 3.49
CA VAL A 235 -10.39 -11.97 2.85
C VAL A 235 -11.23 -10.89 3.56
N GLY A 236 -10.68 -10.37 4.63
CA GLY A 236 -11.36 -9.40 5.49
C GLY A 236 -10.40 -8.69 6.44
N PRO A 237 -10.80 -7.55 7.03
CA PRO A 237 -10.08 -6.91 8.12
C PRO A 237 -10.24 -7.69 9.43
N TYR A 238 -9.43 -7.36 10.42
CA TYR A 238 -9.26 -8.14 11.65
C TYR A 238 -10.53 -8.40 12.45
N LYS A 239 -11.46 -7.44 12.60
CA LYS A 239 -12.66 -7.63 13.45
C LYS A 239 -13.59 -8.72 12.94
N PRO A 240 -14.10 -8.69 11.70
CA PRO A 240 -14.95 -9.77 11.19
C PRO A 240 -14.23 -11.12 11.10
N CYS A 241 -12.93 -11.13 10.75
CA CYS A 241 -12.15 -12.36 10.74
C CYS A 241 -12.02 -12.97 12.15
N ALA A 242 -11.72 -12.15 13.15
CA ALA A 242 -11.66 -12.60 14.55
C ALA A 242 -13.00 -13.14 15.04
N GLU A 243 -14.10 -12.42 14.77
CA GLU A 243 -15.44 -12.88 15.18
C GLU A 243 -15.79 -14.22 14.52
N PHE A 244 -15.50 -14.37 13.21
CA PHE A 244 -15.73 -15.64 12.52
C PHE A 244 -14.93 -16.77 13.16
N ILE A 245 -13.64 -16.61 13.41
CA ILE A 245 -12.76 -17.63 13.99
C ILE A 245 -13.25 -18.02 15.39
N LYS A 246 -13.55 -17.05 16.26
CA LYS A 246 -14.07 -17.30 17.61
C LYS A 246 -15.37 -18.10 17.58
N LEU A 247 -16.31 -17.72 16.73
CA LEU A 247 -17.58 -18.45 16.58
C LEU A 247 -17.35 -19.84 16.00
N ALA A 248 -16.48 -19.98 14.99
CA ALA A 248 -16.12 -21.26 14.39
C ALA A 248 -15.58 -22.26 15.43
N ARG A 249 -14.66 -21.79 16.29
CA ARG A 249 -14.09 -22.61 17.39
C ARG A 249 -15.13 -23.00 18.41
N ARG A 250 -16.03 -22.08 18.82
CA ARG A 250 -17.15 -22.39 19.72
C ARG A 250 -18.07 -23.45 19.13
N LEU A 251 -18.30 -23.42 17.82
CA LEU A 251 -19.08 -24.41 17.07
C LEU A 251 -18.30 -25.67 16.68
N LYS A 252 -17.05 -25.80 17.17
CA LYS A 252 -16.16 -26.93 16.93
C LYS A 252 -15.95 -27.21 15.44
N LEU A 253 -15.81 -26.16 14.63
CA LEU A 253 -15.34 -26.26 13.25
C LEU A 253 -13.84 -26.50 13.29
N ASP A 254 -13.42 -27.74 12.99
CA ASP A 254 -12.03 -28.15 12.91
C ASP A 254 -11.48 -27.82 11.52
N ALA A 255 -11.00 -26.60 11.35
CA ALA A 255 -10.47 -26.10 10.11
C ALA A 255 -9.25 -25.20 10.36
N ILE A 256 -8.34 -25.18 9.39
CA ILE A 256 -7.20 -24.26 9.36
C ILE A 256 -7.72 -22.90 8.88
N PHE A 257 -7.42 -21.81 9.62
CA PHE A 257 -7.80 -20.47 9.24
C PHE A 257 -6.59 -19.73 8.66
N VAL A 258 -6.72 -19.27 7.41
CA VAL A 258 -5.66 -18.55 6.69
C VAL A 258 -6.16 -17.17 6.31
N ASN A 259 -5.45 -16.11 6.68
CA ASN A 259 -5.84 -14.72 6.47
C ASN A 259 -4.89 -14.00 5.54
N ILE A 260 -5.44 -13.06 4.76
CA ILE A 260 -4.67 -12.17 3.89
C ILE A 260 -3.89 -11.13 4.72
N SER A 261 -2.77 -10.64 4.24
CA SER A 261 -1.95 -9.64 4.92
C SER A 261 -2.73 -8.37 5.31
N PHE A 262 -3.71 -7.97 4.49
CA PHE A 262 -4.59 -6.84 4.75
C PHE A 262 -5.41 -6.99 6.05
N VAL A 263 -5.54 -8.20 6.57
CA VAL A 263 -6.26 -8.42 7.85
C VAL A 263 -5.71 -7.54 8.99
N GLY A 264 -4.42 -7.17 8.92
CA GLY A 264 -3.74 -6.49 10.02
C GLY A 264 -3.39 -7.45 11.16
N ALA A 265 -2.35 -8.25 10.95
CA ALA A 265 -1.99 -9.41 11.78
C ALA A 265 -1.95 -9.10 13.29
N ASN A 266 -1.32 -7.97 13.69
CA ASN A 266 -1.23 -7.58 15.10
C ASN A 266 -2.61 -7.30 15.71
N ALA A 267 -3.48 -6.60 14.96
CA ALA A 267 -4.84 -6.33 15.40
C ALA A 267 -5.68 -7.62 15.46
N LEU A 268 -5.50 -8.53 14.50
CA LEU A 268 -6.15 -9.84 14.51
C LEU A 268 -5.74 -10.66 15.73
N ALA A 269 -4.43 -10.77 16.01
CA ALA A 269 -3.93 -11.51 17.17
C ALA A 269 -4.47 -10.94 18.48
N LYS A 270 -4.52 -9.62 18.61
CA LYS A 270 -5.10 -8.93 19.78
C LYS A 270 -6.59 -9.23 19.94
N GLU A 271 -7.36 -9.16 18.85
CA GLU A 271 -8.80 -9.47 18.87
C GLU A 271 -9.07 -10.95 19.20
N LEU A 272 -8.25 -11.86 18.70
CA LEU A 272 -8.42 -13.29 18.91
C LEU A 272 -8.05 -13.72 20.33
N GLY A 273 -7.01 -13.13 20.93
CA GLY A 273 -6.46 -13.61 22.18
C GLY A 273 -6.03 -15.09 22.06
N GLU A 274 -6.46 -15.92 23.02
CA GLU A 274 -6.16 -17.37 23.03
C GLU A 274 -6.70 -18.13 21.81
N ASP A 275 -7.81 -17.65 21.21
CA ASP A 275 -8.36 -18.20 19.98
C ASP A 275 -7.48 -17.98 18.75
N GLY A 276 -6.38 -17.21 18.87
CA GLY A 276 -5.42 -16.95 17.80
C GLY A 276 -4.46 -18.09 17.50
N LYS A 277 -4.25 -19.02 18.46
CA LYS A 277 -3.27 -20.11 18.28
C LYS A 277 -3.51 -20.90 17.00
N GLY A 278 -2.47 -21.01 16.14
CA GLY A 278 -2.50 -21.78 14.90
C GLY A 278 -3.16 -21.05 13.72
N VAL A 279 -3.64 -19.82 13.90
CA VAL A 279 -4.16 -19.01 12.78
C VAL A 279 -3.00 -18.56 11.91
N VAL A 280 -3.12 -18.79 10.60
CA VAL A 280 -2.11 -18.44 9.60
C VAL A 280 -2.43 -17.06 9.03
N VAL A 281 -1.40 -16.25 8.81
CA VAL A 281 -1.50 -14.96 8.12
C VAL A 281 -0.36 -14.84 7.11
N THR A 282 -0.67 -14.56 5.85
CA THR A 282 0.36 -14.15 4.89
C THR A 282 0.83 -12.74 5.19
N GLN A 283 2.10 -12.47 4.89
CA GLN A 283 2.70 -11.16 5.02
C GLN A 283 3.38 -10.78 3.70
N VAL A 284 3.44 -9.49 3.43
CA VAL A 284 4.03 -8.93 2.21
C VAL A 284 5.20 -8.01 2.53
N VAL A 285 5.62 -7.98 3.79
CA VAL A 285 6.84 -7.37 4.31
C VAL A 285 7.53 -8.36 5.22
N PRO A 286 8.86 -8.26 5.42
CA PRO A 286 9.60 -9.13 6.32
C PRO A 286 9.07 -9.07 7.75
N PHE A 287 9.52 -10.02 8.58
CA PHE A 287 9.12 -10.07 9.98
C PHE A 287 9.58 -8.81 10.73
N PRO A 288 8.65 -8.01 11.31
CA PRO A 288 8.98 -6.73 11.94
C PRO A 288 9.86 -6.85 13.19
N GLY A 289 10.01 -8.06 13.74
CA GLY A 289 10.89 -8.38 14.86
C GLY A 289 12.31 -8.78 14.45
N ASP A 290 12.58 -9.00 13.17
CA ASP A 290 13.89 -9.42 12.69
C ASP A 290 14.87 -8.25 12.54
N MET A 291 15.54 -7.92 13.63
CA MET A 291 16.53 -6.84 13.64
C MET A 291 17.83 -7.17 12.89
N SER A 292 18.01 -8.39 12.38
CA SER A 292 19.14 -8.73 11.51
C SER A 292 19.03 -8.03 10.13
N ILE A 293 17.81 -7.63 9.75
CA ILE A 293 17.54 -6.82 8.56
C ILE A 293 17.74 -5.34 8.93
N PRO A 294 18.72 -4.64 8.32
CA PRO A 294 19.07 -3.27 8.71
C PRO A 294 17.89 -2.28 8.63
N LEU A 295 16.99 -2.47 7.63
CA LEU A 295 15.79 -1.63 7.51
C LEU A 295 14.85 -1.84 8.68
N VAL A 296 14.64 -3.08 9.13
CA VAL A 296 13.78 -3.40 10.27
C VAL A 296 14.33 -2.80 11.57
N ALA A 297 15.65 -2.87 11.78
CA ALA A 297 16.29 -2.23 12.93
C ALA A 297 16.09 -0.71 12.93
N LYS A 298 16.24 -0.06 11.75
CA LYS A 298 15.97 1.39 11.59
C LYS A 298 14.50 1.72 11.84
N TYR A 299 13.58 0.93 11.29
CA TYR A 299 12.15 1.09 11.51
C TYR A 299 11.78 1.06 12.98
N GLN A 300 12.23 0.05 13.71
CA GLN A 300 11.93 -0.06 15.15
C GLN A 300 12.45 1.16 15.93
N LYS A 301 13.68 1.59 15.63
CA LYS A 301 14.27 2.80 16.26
C LYS A 301 13.46 4.06 15.92
N ALA A 302 13.12 4.27 14.65
CA ALA A 302 12.38 5.44 14.20
C ALA A 302 10.95 5.45 14.76
N LEU A 303 10.27 4.30 14.79
CA LEU A 303 8.92 4.16 15.34
C LEU A 303 8.89 4.52 16.81
N LYS A 304 9.82 3.97 17.62
CA LYS A 304 9.92 4.23 19.04
C LYS A 304 10.35 5.67 19.36
N ALA A 305 11.15 6.29 18.51
CA ALA A 305 11.52 7.70 18.66
C ALA A 305 10.33 8.63 18.36
N ALA A 306 9.45 8.26 17.44
CA ALA A 306 8.23 9.02 17.12
C ALA A 306 7.13 8.84 18.19
N ASN A 307 6.99 7.62 18.72
CA ASN A 307 6.02 7.26 19.77
C ASN A 307 6.54 6.07 20.56
N ALA A 308 6.91 6.30 21.82
CA ALA A 308 7.47 5.25 22.70
C ALA A 308 6.52 4.05 22.91
N ASP A 309 5.20 4.29 22.86
CA ASP A 309 4.16 3.27 23.05
C ASP A 309 3.74 2.59 21.74
N ALA A 310 4.25 3.04 20.58
CA ALA A 310 3.92 2.46 19.29
C ALA A 310 4.23 0.96 19.24
N GLN A 311 3.31 0.20 18.64
CA GLN A 311 3.45 -1.24 18.52
C GLN A 311 4.21 -1.58 17.23
N ILE A 312 5.29 -2.37 17.39
CA ILE A 312 6.01 -2.94 16.25
C ILE A 312 5.08 -3.93 15.54
N GLY A 313 4.87 -3.73 14.23
CA GLY A 313 3.92 -4.53 13.47
C GLY A 313 4.12 -4.48 11.96
N PHE A 314 3.46 -5.42 11.27
CA PHE A 314 3.58 -5.54 9.81
C PHE A 314 3.05 -4.32 9.08
N VAL A 315 1.90 -3.77 9.51
CA VAL A 315 1.27 -2.60 8.87
C VAL A 315 2.15 -1.36 9.00
N SER A 316 2.68 -1.09 10.20
CA SER A 316 3.55 0.08 10.41
C SER A 316 4.94 -0.10 9.76
N LEU A 317 5.46 -1.33 9.63
CA LEU A 317 6.65 -1.58 8.82
C LEU A 317 6.41 -1.27 7.34
N GLU A 318 5.24 -1.68 6.80
CA GLU A 318 4.91 -1.34 5.41
C GLU A 318 4.79 0.17 5.20
N GLY A 319 4.13 0.89 6.11
CA GLY A 319 4.08 2.35 6.08
C GLY A 319 5.47 2.99 6.13
N TYR A 320 6.37 2.44 6.94
CA TYR A 320 7.77 2.90 7.00
C TYR A 320 8.49 2.67 5.68
N ILE A 321 8.30 1.50 5.02
CA ILE A 321 8.87 1.20 3.70
C ILE A 321 8.35 2.18 2.64
N VAL A 322 7.05 2.51 2.65
CA VAL A 322 6.46 3.54 1.76
C VAL A 322 7.19 4.87 1.93
N GLY A 323 7.34 5.35 3.16
CA GLY A 323 8.04 6.60 3.42
C GLY A 323 9.52 6.55 3.03
N ARG A 324 10.21 5.42 3.26
CA ARG A 324 11.61 5.23 2.83
C ARG A 324 11.77 5.27 1.31
N LEU A 325 10.88 4.63 0.56
CA LEU A 325 10.90 4.72 -0.91
C LEU A 325 10.77 6.18 -1.36
N VAL A 326 9.81 6.92 -0.82
CA VAL A 326 9.60 8.33 -1.15
C VAL A 326 10.85 9.16 -0.87
N ILE A 327 11.48 8.97 0.30
CA ILE A 327 12.71 9.66 0.70
C ILE A 327 13.84 9.36 -0.27
N GLU A 328 14.08 8.08 -0.55
CA GLU A 328 15.20 7.67 -1.43
C GLU A 328 14.99 8.09 -2.89
N ALA A 329 13.73 8.06 -3.36
CA ALA A 329 13.40 8.55 -4.69
C ALA A 329 13.60 10.07 -4.81
N LEU A 330 13.10 10.85 -3.84
CA LEU A 330 13.30 12.31 -3.82
C LEU A 330 14.78 12.73 -3.78
N ARG A 331 15.63 12.01 -3.05
CA ARG A 331 17.07 12.24 -3.00
C ARG A 331 17.75 12.07 -4.36
N LYS A 332 17.16 11.24 -5.23
CA LYS A 332 17.68 10.91 -6.56
C LYS A 332 17.07 11.77 -7.68
N VAL A 333 16.04 12.57 -7.40
CA VAL A 333 15.48 13.52 -8.39
C VAL A 333 16.54 14.51 -8.83
N LYS A 334 16.75 14.60 -10.14
CA LYS A 334 17.67 15.56 -10.74
C LYS A 334 16.90 16.85 -11.10
N GLY A 335 17.42 17.99 -10.63
CA GLY A 335 16.80 19.31 -10.88
C GLY A 335 15.59 19.62 -9.98
N PRO A 336 14.61 20.40 -10.44
CA PRO A 336 13.44 20.76 -9.66
C PRO A 336 12.62 19.51 -9.28
N VAL A 337 12.12 19.49 -8.03
CA VAL A 337 11.23 18.42 -7.59
C VAL A 337 9.87 18.64 -8.22
N THR A 338 9.44 17.71 -9.07
CA THR A 338 8.11 17.68 -9.70
C THR A 338 7.50 16.29 -9.56
N ARG A 339 6.17 16.18 -9.66
CA ARG A 339 5.45 14.89 -9.65
C ARG A 339 5.94 13.96 -10.76
N ALA A 340 6.08 14.49 -11.97
CA ALA A 340 6.60 13.75 -13.12
C ALA A 340 8.07 13.33 -12.88
N GLY A 341 8.89 14.22 -12.33
CA GLY A 341 10.29 13.94 -11.98
C GLY A 341 10.44 12.85 -10.93
N LEU A 342 9.57 12.81 -9.90
CA LEU A 342 9.55 11.73 -8.91
C LEU A 342 9.20 10.38 -9.56
N LEU A 343 8.14 10.34 -10.35
CA LEU A 343 7.67 9.11 -11.00
C LEU A 343 8.68 8.58 -12.03
N SER A 344 9.30 9.46 -12.83
CA SER A 344 10.35 9.06 -13.77
C SER A 344 11.58 8.56 -13.02
N THR A 345 11.98 9.23 -11.93
CA THR A 345 13.12 8.81 -11.10
C THR A 345 12.89 7.39 -10.55
N ILE A 346 11.69 7.06 -10.04
CA ILE A 346 11.41 5.72 -9.54
C ILE A 346 11.59 4.68 -10.65
N LYS A 347 11.11 4.94 -11.85
CA LYS A 347 11.22 4.02 -13.00
C LYS A 347 12.64 3.93 -13.57
N GLU A 348 13.36 5.05 -13.65
CA GLU A 348 14.73 5.11 -14.19
C GLU A 348 15.75 4.49 -13.26
N VAL A 349 15.64 4.72 -11.96
CA VAL A 349 16.49 4.08 -10.93
C VAL A 349 16.19 2.58 -10.90
N GLY A 350 14.92 2.20 -11.06
CA GLY A 350 14.45 0.83 -11.16
C GLY A 350 14.58 0.04 -9.86
N THR A 351 15.73 0.09 -9.19
CA THR A 351 16.00 -0.70 -7.99
C THR A 351 16.40 0.16 -6.80
N PHE A 352 15.69 0.00 -5.67
CA PHE A 352 15.94 0.68 -4.40
C PHE A 352 16.30 -0.36 -3.33
N ASP A 353 17.54 -0.42 -2.93
CA ASP A 353 17.95 -1.15 -1.71
C ASP A 353 17.73 -0.24 -0.50
N LEU A 354 16.79 -0.62 0.34
CA LEU A 354 16.43 0.11 1.56
C LEU A 354 17.18 -0.39 2.80
N GLY A 355 18.13 -1.30 2.63
CA GLY A 355 18.89 -1.93 3.69
C GLY A 355 18.37 -3.34 3.99
N GLY A 356 18.57 -4.25 3.06
CA GLY A 356 18.14 -5.65 3.14
C GLY A 356 16.72 -5.92 2.65
N ILE A 357 16.03 -4.87 2.19
CA ILE A 357 14.76 -4.96 1.45
C ILE A 357 14.95 -4.21 0.14
N THR A 358 14.73 -4.90 -0.96
CA THR A 358 14.88 -4.35 -2.31
C THR A 358 13.50 -4.16 -2.94
N LEU A 359 13.24 -2.94 -3.44
CA LEU A 359 12.10 -2.64 -4.27
C LEU A 359 12.57 -2.51 -5.72
N SER A 360 11.91 -3.20 -6.65
CA SER A 360 12.27 -3.19 -8.07
C SER A 360 11.08 -2.75 -8.92
N TYR A 361 11.32 -1.77 -9.78
CA TYR A 361 10.31 -1.20 -10.68
C TYR A 361 10.83 -1.24 -12.12
N GLY A 362 9.90 -1.28 -13.09
CA GLY A 362 10.25 -1.30 -14.51
C GLY A 362 9.30 -0.46 -15.35
N PRO A 363 9.55 -0.39 -16.67
CA PRO A 363 8.67 0.36 -17.59
C PRO A 363 7.21 -0.14 -17.57
N ASN A 364 7.04 -1.45 -17.38
CA ASN A 364 5.74 -2.13 -17.34
C ASN A 364 5.49 -2.80 -15.97
N ASP A 365 6.21 -2.39 -14.95
CA ASP A 365 6.07 -2.93 -13.60
C ASP A 365 6.07 -1.80 -12.58
N ASN A 366 4.95 -1.65 -11.88
CA ASN A 366 4.74 -0.66 -10.83
C ASN A 366 4.61 -1.32 -9.44
N GLN A 367 5.05 -2.58 -9.28
CA GLN A 367 5.04 -3.34 -8.04
C GLN A 367 6.46 -3.57 -7.52
N GLY A 368 6.78 -3.05 -6.35
CA GLY A 368 8.15 -3.05 -5.82
C GLY A 368 8.63 -4.39 -5.27
N MET A 369 7.72 -5.22 -4.73
CA MET A 369 8.04 -6.55 -4.17
C MET A 369 7.02 -7.59 -4.61
N ASP A 370 7.49 -8.85 -4.76
CA ASP A 370 6.67 -10.01 -5.11
C ASP A 370 6.62 -11.06 -3.99
N GLN A 371 7.39 -10.87 -2.95
CA GLN A 371 7.55 -11.86 -1.89
C GLN A 371 6.29 -11.96 -1.03
N VAL A 372 5.93 -13.19 -0.69
CA VAL A 372 4.89 -13.54 0.27
C VAL A 372 5.54 -14.38 1.35
N PHE A 373 5.33 -13.99 2.61
CA PHE A 373 5.82 -14.71 3.79
C PHE A 373 4.63 -15.32 4.52
N LEU A 374 4.87 -16.40 5.26
CA LEU A 374 3.88 -17.01 6.11
C LEU A 374 4.21 -16.77 7.59
N THR A 375 3.19 -16.47 8.36
CA THR A 375 3.28 -16.43 9.83
C THR A 375 2.15 -17.21 10.47
N VAL A 376 2.43 -17.79 11.63
CA VAL A 376 1.44 -18.47 12.46
C VAL A 376 1.36 -17.75 13.80
N ILE A 377 0.16 -17.44 14.26
CA ILE A 377 -0.09 -16.84 15.58
C ILE A 377 0.13 -17.91 16.64
N ARG A 378 0.96 -17.59 17.65
CA ARG A 378 1.20 -18.44 18.81
C ARG A 378 0.15 -18.22 19.91
N ALA A 379 0.14 -19.08 20.92
CA ALA A 379 -0.79 -18.99 22.04
C ALA A 379 -0.66 -17.70 22.86
N ASP A 380 0.51 -17.09 22.86
CA ASP A 380 0.79 -15.81 23.52
C ASP A 380 0.48 -14.58 22.66
N GLY A 381 -0.09 -14.80 21.46
CA GLY A 381 -0.40 -13.75 20.48
C GLY A 381 0.80 -13.27 19.66
N SER A 382 2.01 -13.79 19.90
CA SER A 382 3.18 -13.54 19.07
C SER A 382 3.12 -14.30 17.75
N PHE A 383 4.02 -13.96 16.80
CA PHE A 383 4.07 -14.59 15.48
C PHE A 383 5.29 -15.49 15.33
N LYS A 384 5.10 -16.64 14.69
CA LYS A 384 6.17 -17.52 14.22
C LYS A 384 6.24 -17.42 12.71
N PRO A 385 7.34 -16.88 12.13
CA PRO A 385 7.58 -17.04 10.69
C PRO A 385 7.74 -18.54 10.36
N VAL A 386 7.19 -18.98 9.25
CA VAL A 386 7.27 -20.37 8.79
C VAL A 386 7.46 -20.42 7.28
N ASP A 387 8.28 -21.37 6.82
CA ASP A 387 8.48 -21.62 5.40
C ASP A 387 7.51 -22.69 4.87
N ARG A 388 6.89 -23.45 5.78
CA ARG A 388 5.92 -24.51 5.50
C ARG A 388 4.85 -24.53 6.58
N LEU A 389 3.65 -24.96 6.20
CA LEU A 389 2.58 -25.23 7.16
C LEU A 389 2.75 -26.64 7.76
N GLU A 390 2.50 -26.74 9.07
CA GLU A 390 2.53 -27.99 9.83
C GLU A 390 1.16 -28.18 10.51
N ARG A 391 0.73 -29.46 10.70
CA ARG A 391 -0.52 -29.79 11.44
C ARG A 391 -0.34 -29.72 12.94
#